data_7b5e48ac2fc9e4c5f9114be45106678e
#
_entry.id   7b5e48ac2fc9e4c5f9114be45106678e
#
_cell.length_a   1.000
_cell.length_b   1.000
_cell.length_c   1.000
_cell.angle_alpha   90.00
_cell.angle_beta   90.00
_cell.angle_gamma   90.00
#
_symmetry.space_group_name_H-M   'P 1'
#
loop_
_entity.id
_entity.type
_entity.pdbx_description
1 polymer ?
#
loop_
_entity_poly.entity_id
_entity_poly.type
_entity_poly.pdbx_seq_one_letter_code
_entity_poly.pdbx_strand_id
1 'polypeptide(L)'
;TNHEILTYIGPQGRYKTTFMTRLLPPVLGEYFATKTFKGRMDKDDRLALTELALIDLEELDVMNASEVNQLKALVTDPSVNLRPVYARYTVRRAHIASFCGTGNNPRFLTDLTGHRRWLPFMIEAIDSPYDHPFDYEGIYAQAYALYRNGFRYWFDDEENAELERHNRQFEEPCIEEELIRTYLRKPYGDEVGEFLTATRIIELIGG
;
A
#
# COMPACT_ATOMS: atom_id res chain seq x y z
N THR A 1 -10.02 -6.04 10.21
CA THR A 1 -9.61 -5.22 9.05
C THR A 1 -8.21 -5.60 8.65
N ASN A 2 -7.97 -5.80 7.39
CA ASN A 2 -6.62 -5.97 6.85
C ASN A 2 -5.93 -4.59 6.85
N HIS A 3 -4.68 -4.52 7.28
CA HIS A 3 -3.92 -3.28 7.38
C HIS A 3 -2.93 -3.11 6.22
N GLU A 4 -2.86 -4.07 5.32
CA GLU A 4 -1.99 -4.05 4.15
C GLU A 4 -2.78 -3.71 2.89
N ILE A 5 -2.10 -3.04 1.96
CA ILE A 5 -2.60 -2.67 0.64
C ILE A 5 -1.91 -3.56 -0.38
N LEU A 6 -2.64 -4.50 -0.97
CA LEU A 6 -2.12 -5.31 -2.08
C LEU A 6 -1.82 -4.40 -3.27
N THR A 7 -0.56 -4.32 -3.70
CA THR A 7 -0.15 -3.35 -4.71
C THR A 7 0.54 -4.03 -5.89
N TYR A 8 0.03 -3.82 -7.10
CA TYR A 8 0.63 -4.32 -8.33
C TYR A 8 1.34 -3.20 -9.09
N ILE A 9 2.65 -3.33 -9.21
CA ILE A 9 3.54 -2.36 -9.85
C ILE A 9 4.11 -2.94 -11.14
N GLY A 10 4.12 -2.16 -12.21
CA GLY A 10 4.68 -2.60 -13.49
C GLY A 10 4.16 -1.80 -14.68
N PRO A 11 4.60 -2.12 -15.91
CA PRO A 11 4.25 -1.39 -17.12
C PRO A 11 2.74 -1.31 -17.37
N GLN A 12 2.31 -0.27 -18.08
CA GLN A 12 0.93 -0.15 -18.55
C GLN A 12 0.52 -1.30 -19.49
N GLY A 13 -0.79 -1.58 -19.56
CA GLY A 13 -1.33 -2.59 -20.47
C GLY A 13 -1.08 -4.03 -20.02
N ARG A 14 -0.77 -4.26 -18.74
CA ARG A 14 -0.51 -5.60 -18.18
C ARG A 14 -1.67 -6.14 -17.36
N TYR A 15 -2.88 -5.69 -17.60
CA TYR A 15 -4.12 -6.13 -16.94
C TYR A 15 -4.15 -5.96 -15.41
N LYS A 16 -3.26 -5.14 -14.79
CA LYS A 16 -3.20 -4.94 -13.32
C LYS A 16 -4.57 -4.52 -12.75
N THR A 17 -5.12 -3.41 -13.22
CA THR A 17 -6.43 -2.89 -12.79
C THR A 17 -7.54 -3.90 -13.11
N THR A 18 -7.51 -4.53 -14.30
CA THR A 18 -8.49 -5.56 -14.67
C THR A 18 -8.43 -6.76 -13.72
N PHE A 19 -7.25 -7.15 -13.28
CA PHE A 19 -7.09 -8.21 -12.28
C PHE A 19 -7.69 -7.80 -10.94
N MET A 20 -7.39 -6.58 -10.46
CA MET A 20 -7.91 -6.07 -9.18
C MET A 20 -9.44 -6.00 -9.17
N THR A 21 -10.05 -5.50 -10.25
CA THR A 21 -11.52 -5.43 -10.37
C THR A 21 -12.19 -6.79 -10.36
N ARG A 22 -11.45 -7.85 -10.64
CA ARG A 22 -11.95 -9.23 -10.67
C ARG A 22 -11.60 -10.04 -9.42
N LEU A 23 -11.02 -9.43 -8.38
CA LEU A 23 -10.80 -10.11 -7.10
C LEU A 23 -12.14 -10.46 -6.43
N LEU A 24 -13.15 -9.61 -6.60
CA LEU A 24 -14.51 -9.94 -6.17
C LEU A 24 -15.30 -10.63 -7.30
N PRO A 25 -16.10 -11.66 -6.97
CA PRO A 25 -16.97 -12.27 -7.95
C PRO A 25 -18.05 -11.29 -8.42
N PRO A 26 -18.58 -11.43 -9.64
CA PRO A 26 -19.56 -10.49 -10.21
C PRO A 26 -20.78 -10.22 -9.31
N VAL A 27 -21.23 -11.22 -8.54
CA VAL A 27 -22.35 -11.10 -7.59
C VAL A 27 -22.05 -10.11 -6.45
N LEU A 28 -20.78 -9.84 -6.14
CA LEU A 28 -20.33 -8.87 -5.14
C LEU A 28 -19.79 -7.58 -5.77
N GLY A 29 -19.99 -7.36 -7.05
CA GLY A 29 -19.47 -6.21 -7.78
C GLY A 29 -19.93 -4.87 -7.23
N GLU A 30 -21.11 -4.79 -6.59
CA GLU A 30 -21.59 -3.58 -5.92
C GLU A 30 -20.77 -3.19 -4.68
N TYR A 31 -19.99 -4.12 -4.12
CA TYR A 31 -19.09 -3.87 -2.99
C TYR A 31 -17.64 -3.57 -3.40
N PHE A 32 -17.42 -3.31 -4.67
CA PHE A 32 -16.16 -2.89 -5.24
C PHE A 32 -16.23 -1.46 -5.74
N ALA A 33 -15.21 -0.66 -5.50
CA ALA A 33 -15.06 0.63 -6.15
C ALA A 33 -13.60 0.92 -6.46
N THR A 34 -13.38 1.60 -7.57
CA THR A 34 -12.09 2.18 -7.92
C THR A 34 -12.08 3.65 -7.50
N LYS A 35 -11.00 4.07 -6.86
CA LYS A 35 -10.82 5.45 -6.41
C LYS A 35 -9.43 5.95 -6.70
N THR A 36 -9.35 7.21 -7.15
CA THR A 36 -8.11 7.96 -7.16
C THR A 36 -8.06 8.81 -5.91
N PHE A 37 -7.05 8.61 -5.08
CA PHE A 37 -6.90 9.36 -3.83
C PHE A 37 -6.25 10.71 -4.12
N LYS A 38 -7.05 11.79 -4.12
CA LYS A 38 -6.55 13.17 -4.33
C LYS A 38 -6.99 14.07 -3.18
N GLY A 39 -6.00 14.56 -2.44
CA GLY A 39 -6.24 15.50 -1.36
C GLY A 39 -6.86 14.89 -0.10
N ARG A 40 -7.79 15.61 0.53
CA ARG A 40 -8.40 15.20 1.79
C ARG A 40 -9.64 14.34 1.54
N MET A 41 -9.73 13.23 2.26
CA MET A 41 -10.93 12.38 2.25
C MET A 41 -12.19 13.15 2.59
N ASP A 42 -13.20 12.97 1.79
CA ASP A 42 -14.52 13.51 2.00
C ASP A 42 -15.42 12.56 2.83
N LYS A 43 -16.71 12.91 2.93
CA LYS A 43 -17.69 12.10 3.67
C LYS A 43 -18.04 10.82 2.94
N ASP A 44 -18.07 10.84 1.62
CA ASP A 44 -18.43 9.70 0.77
C ASP A 44 -17.29 8.67 0.77
N ASP A 45 -16.04 9.13 0.79
CA ASP A 45 -14.89 8.24 0.97
C ASP A 45 -14.95 7.49 2.30
N ARG A 46 -15.30 8.20 3.37
CA ARG A 46 -15.46 7.58 4.70
C ARG A 46 -16.63 6.60 4.75
N LEU A 47 -17.70 6.91 4.05
CA LEU A 47 -18.86 6.01 3.96
C LEU A 47 -18.49 4.72 3.23
N ALA A 48 -17.76 4.85 2.13
CA ALA A 48 -17.25 3.71 1.34
C ALA A 48 -16.48 2.69 2.19
N LEU A 49 -15.70 3.15 3.19
CA LEU A 49 -14.97 2.24 4.11
C LEU A 49 -15.88 1.33 4.93
N THR A 50 -17.13 1.71 5.11
CA THR A 50 -18.11 0.98 5.92
C THR A 50 -19.10 0.17 5.10
N GLU A 51 -19.08 0.32 3.79
CA GLU A 51 -20.06 -0.28 2.88
C GLU A 51 -19.42 -1.16 1.81
N LEU A 52 -18.17 -0.86 1.40
CA LEU A 52 -17.45 -1.64 0.40
C LEU A 52 -16.62 -2.74 1.03
N ALA A 53 -16.42 -3.81 0.28
CA ALA A 53 -15.53 -4.92 0.64
C ALA A 53 -14.09 -4.67 0.15
N LEU A 54 -13.94 -4.09 -1.03
CA LEU A 54 -12.64 -3.83 -1.65
C LEU A 54 -12.64 -2.47 -2.37
N ILE A 55 -11.60 -1.69 -2.12
CA ILE A 55 -11.36 -0.41 -2.77
C ILE A 55 -10.04 -0.51 -3.54
N ASP A 56 -10.10 -0.35 -4.85
CA ASP A 56 -8.92 -0.26 -5.71
C ASP A 56 -8.45 1.19 -5.81
N LEU A 57 -7.20 1.41 -5.46
CA LEU A 57 -6.54 2.70 -5.49
C LEU A 57 -5.72 2.80 -6.77
N GLU A 58 -6.17 3.63 -7.69
CA GLU A 58 -5.43 3.88 -8.93
C GLU A 58 -4.36 4.97 -8.73
N GLU A 59 -3.33 4.89 -9.58
CA GLU A 59 -2.28 5.90 -9.66
C GLU A 59 -1.56 6.13 -8.31
N LEU A 60 -1.23 5.05 -7.59
CA LEU A 60 -0.53 5.14 -6.31
C LEU A 60 0.81 5.88 -6.40
N ASP A 61 1.45 5.82 -7.55
CA ASP A 61 2.75 6.40 -7.84
C ASP A 61 2.73 7.93 -8.06
N VAL A 62 1.55 8.55 -8.11
CA VAL A 62 1.42 10.02 -8.17
C VAL A 62 0.98 10.65 -6.85
N MET A 63 0.76 9.85 -5.82
CA MET A 63 0.37 10.34 -4.49
C MET A 63 1.52 11.10 -3.83
N ASN A 64 1.21 12.27 -3.29
CA ASN A 64 2.17 13.01 -2.48
C ASN A 64 2.26 12.46 -1.04
N ALA A 65 3.31 12.85 -0.31
CA ALA A 65 3.56 12.36 1.06
C ALA A 65 2.40 12.60 2.04
N SER A 66 1.64 13.70 1.88
CA SER A 66 0.47 13.99 2.73
C SER A 66 -0.67 13.00 2.45
N GLU A 67 -0.92 12.67 1.19
CA GLU A 67 -1.93 11.70 0.76
C GLU A 67 -1.58 10.29 1.23
N VAL A 68 -0.32 9.90 1.08
CA VAL A 68 0.21 8.63 1.59
C VAL A 68 0.00 8.53 3.11
N ASN A 69 0.30 9.58 3.88
CA ASN A 69 0.11 9.58 5.33
C ASN A 69 -1.37 9.50 5.74
N GLN A 70 -2.25 10.18 5.01
CA GLN A 70 -3.69 10.07 5.24
C GLN A 70 -4.21 8.66 4.94
N LEU A 71 -3.75 8.05 3.83
CA LEU A 71 -4.11 6.67 3.48
C LEU A 71 -3.62 5.68 4.54
N LYS A 72 -2.38 5.83 5.03
CA LYS A 72 -1.83 4.98 6.11
C LYS A 72 -2.66 5.06 7.40
N ALA A 73 -3.08 6.26 7.78
CA ALA A 73 -3.93 6.44 8.95
C ALA A 73 -5.30 5.76 8.75
N LEU A 74 -5.84 5.90 7.55
CA LEU A 74 -7.13 5.35 7.18
C LEU A 74 -7.16 3.82 7.22
N VAL A 75 -6.20 3.18 6.59
CA VAL A 75 -6.09 1.71 6.50
C VAL A 75 -6.03 1.08 7.89
N THR A 76 -5.45 1.78 8.87
CA THR A 76 -5.28 1.27 10.23
C THR A 76 -6.44 1.61 11.18
N ASP A 77 -7.34 2.52 10.82
CA ASP A 77 -8.47 2.87 11.70
C ASP A 77 -9.54 1.75 11.68
N PRO A 78 -9.84 1.10 12.80
CA PRO A 78 -10.80 0.00 12.84
C PRO A 78 -12.24 0.47 12.72
N SER A 79 -12.49 1.77 12.75
CA SER A 79 -13.84 2.33 12.73
C SER A 79 -13.88 3.75 12.20
N VAL A 80 -14.99 4.11 11.63
CA VAL A 80 -15.23 5.43 11.05
C VAL A 80 -16.39 6.11 11.74
N ASN A 81 -16.20 7.38 12.15
CA ASN A 81 -17.25 8.22 12.66
C ASN A 81 -17.93 8.96 11.51
N LEU A 82 -19.18 8.64 11.28
CA LEU A 82 -20.01 9.19 10.19
C LEU A 82 -21.22 9.92 10.76
N ARG A 83 -21.56 11.05 10.15
CA ARG A 83 -22.85 11.69 10.37
C ARG A 83 -23.71 11.49 9.11
N PRO A 84 -24.65 10.51 9.10
CA PRO A 84 -25.54 10.30 7.98
C PRO A 84 -26.29 11.57 7.59
N VAL A 85 -26.67 11.69 6.35
CA VAL A 85 -27.46 12.82 5.86
C VAL A 85 -28.78 12.88 6.67
N TYR A 86 -29.12 14.07 7.18
CA TYR A 86 -30.26 14.30 8.07
C TYR A 86 -30.17 13.72 9.49
N ALA A 87 -29.08 13.02 9.84
CA ALA A 87 -28.92 12.52 11.19
C ALA A 87 -28.53 13.63 12.17
N ARG A 88 -29.09 13.55 13.37
CA ARG A 88 -28.80 14.50 14.45
C ARG A 88 -27.48 14.21 15.15
N TYR A 89 -27.04 12.94 15.12
CA TYR A 89 -25.88 12.44 15.83
C TYR A 89 -24.89 11.73 14.89
N THR A 90 -23.64 11.74 15.29
CA THR A 90 -22.58 10.94 14.65
C THR A 90 -22.74 9.49 15.08
N VAL A 91 -22.58 8.56 14.13
CA VAL A 91 -22.61 7.12 14.35
C VAL A 91 -21.22 6.57 14.08
N ARG A 92 -20.74 5.69 14.94
CA ARG A 92 -19.51 4.93 14.73
C ARG A 92 -19.86 3.64 13.99
N ARG A 93 -19.22 3.41 12.83
CA ARG A 93 -19.36 2.19 12.04
C ARG A 93 -18.02 1.47 11.94
N ALA A 94 -18.05 0.16 11.85
CA ALA A 94 -16.85 -0.63 11.60
C ALA A 94 -16.30 -0.32 10.21
N HIS A 95 -14.98 -0.19 10.10
CA HIS A 95 -14.29 -0.19 8.82
C HIS A 95 -14.19 -1.65 8.35
N ILE A 96 -14.78 -1.96 7.21
CA ILE A 96 -14.83 -3.32 6.64
C ILE A 96 -14.06 -3.43 5.32
N ALA A 97 -13.78 -2.32 4.64
CA ALA A 97 -13.09 -2.32 3.37
C ALA A 97 -11.64 -2.81 3.50
N SER A 98 -11.21 -3.62 2.55
CA SER A 98 -9.80 -3.89 2.25
C SER A 98 -9.37 -3.03 1.08
N PHE A 99 -8.05 -2.88 0.91
CA PHE A 99 -7.48 -2.07 -0.17
C PHE A 99 -6.61 -2.89 -1.08
N CYS A 100 -6.70 -2.60 -2.36
CA CYS A 100 -5.70 -2.95 -3.35
C CYS A 100 -5.33 -1.71 -4.15
N GLY A 101 -4.35 -1.81 -5.03
CA GLY A 101 -4.01 -0.68 -5.88
C GLY A 101 -2.96 -1.02 -6.94
N THR A 102 -2.83 -0.11 -7.89
CA THR A 102 -1.92 -0.28 -9.02
C THR A 102 -1.07 0.96 -9.22
N GLY A 103 0.16 0.75 -9.69
CA GLY A 103 1.08 1.81 -10.07
C GLY A 103 1.97 1.39 -11.23
N ASN A 104 2.64 2.36 -11.84
CA ASN A 104 3.54 2.11 -12.97
C ASN A 104 5.01 2.36 -12.59
N ASN A 105 5.25 3.18 -11.57
CA ASN A 105 6.60 3.48 -11.09
C ASN A 105 7.05 2.42 -10.08
N PRO A 106 8.14 1.67 -10.36
CA PRO A 106 8.67 0.70 -9.40
C PRO A 106 9.14 1.36 -8.09
N ARG A 107 9.48 2.63 -8.11
CA ARG A 107 9.94 3.40 -6.95
C ARG A 107 8.85 4.36 -6.49
N PHE A 108 7.76 3.82 -5.95
CA PHE A 108 6.60 4.60 -5.57
C PHE A 108 6.53 4.90 -4.07
N LEU A 109 7.39 4.29 -3.26
CA LEU A 109 7.44 4.53 -1.82
C LEU A 109 8.34 5.74 -1.53
N THR A 110 7.71 6.90 -1.44
CA THR A 110 8.37 8.19 -1.21
C THR A 110 8.58 8.52 0.27
N ASP A 111 7.87 7.82 1.16
CA ASP A 111 7.96 8.06 2.61
C ASP A 111 8.80 6.95 3.27
N LEU A 112 9.83 7.35 4.01
CA LEU A 112 10.76 6.46 4.71
C LEU A 112 10.14 5.69 5.88
N THR A 113 8.87 5.94 6.20
CA THR A 113 8.19 5.33 7.35
C THR A 113 6.92 4.58 6.97
N GLY A 114 6.68 3.46 7.65
CA GLY A 114 5.40 2.74 7.54
C GLY A 114 5.21 1.93 6.27
N HIS A 115 6.29 1.43 5.68
CA HIS A 115 6.27 0.56 4.50
C HIS A 115 5.51 -0.75 4.73
N ARG A 116 5.34 -1.19 5.98
CA ARG A 116 4.61 -2.41 6.35
C ARG A 116 3.14 -2.44 5.94
N ARG A 117 2.58 -1.30 5.49
CA ARG A 117 1.20 -1.23 4.98
C ARG A 117 1.09 -1.56 3.50
N TRP A 118 2.21 -1.63 2.81
CA TRP A 118 2.27 -1.92 1.40
C TRP A 118 2.69 -3.36 1.19
N LEU A 119 1.94 -4.10 0.40
CA LEU A 119 2.27 -5.44 -0.05
C LEU A 119 2.48 -5.40 -1.57
N PRO A 120 3.62 -4.86 -2.04
CA PRO A 120 3.88 -4.63 -3.45
C PRO A 120 4.44 -5.86 -4.13
N PHE A 121 3.99 -6.07 -5.35
CA PHE A 121 4.51 -7.08 -6.28
C PHE A 121 4.86 -6.44 -7.62
N MET A 122 6.05 -6.73 -8.12
CA MET A 122 6.42 -6.41 -9.49
C MET A 122 5.70 -7.34 -10.45
N ILE A 123 4.94 -6.76 -11.36
CA ILE A 123 4.16 -7.49 -12.36
C ILE A 123 4.83 -7.35 -13.72
N GLU A 124 5.36 -8.45 -14.22
CA GLU A 124 5.92 -8.53 -15.57
C GLU A 124 4.82 -8.79 -16.60
N ALA A 125 3.93 -9.73 -16.30
CA ALA A 125 2.80 -10.09 -17.13
C ALA A 125 1.68 -10.67 -16.28
N ILE A 126 0.44 -10.48 -16.73
CA ILE A 126 -0.76 -11.17 -16.25
C ILE A 126 -1.43 -11.77 -17.49
N ASP A 127 -1.76 -13.05 -17.42
CA ASP A 127 -2.57 -13.68 -18.44
C ASP A 127 -3.91 -12.97 -18.56
N SER A 128 -4.42 -12.85 -19.79
CA SER A 128 -5.67 -12.14 -20.04
C SER A 128 -6.79 -12.67 -19.14
N PRO A 129 -7.33 -11.87 -18.20
CA PRO A 129 -8.43 -12.31 -17.35
C PRO A 129 -9.75 -12.56 -18.11
N TYR A 130 -9.78 -12.26 -19.40
CA TYR A 130 -10.90 -12.54 -20.31
C TYR A 130 -10.82 -13.97 -20.84
N ASP A 131 -9.60 -14.44 -21.09
CA ASP A 131 -9.35 -15.79 -21.62
C ASP A 131 -9.15 -16.81 -20.50
N HIS A 132 -8.73 -16.33 -19.32
CA HIS A 132 -8.49 -17.12 -18.12
C HIS A 132 -9.37 -16.63 -16.97
N PRO A 133 -10.66 -17.00 -16.93
CA PRO A 133 -11.56 -16.56 -15.86
C PRO A 133 -11.19 -17.14 -14.51
N PHE A 134 -11.46 -16.37 -13.45
CA PHE A 134 -11.24 -16.82 -12.08
C PHE A 134 -12.18 -17.95 -11.70
N ASP A 135 -11.65 -19.00 -11.08
CA ASP A 135 -12.44 -20.00 -10.37
C ASP A 135 -12.87 -19.44 -9.01
N TYR A 136 -13.92 -18.62 -9.01
CA TYR A 136 -14.40 -18.00 -7.79
C TYR A 136 -14.87 -19.02 -6.76
N GLU A 137 -15.49 -20.12 -7.17
CA GLU A 137 -15.97 -21.15 -6.24
C GLU A 137 -14.80 -21.80 -5.50
N GLY A 138 -13.74 -22.20 -6.22
CA GLY A 138 -12.55 -22.79 -5.63
C GLY A 138 -11.80 -21.79 -4.73
N ILE A 139 -11.58 -20.56 -5.20
CA ILE A 139 -10.85 -19.51 -4.45
C ILE A 139 -11.58 -19.20 -3.14
N TYR A 140 -12.87 -18.93 -3.19
CA TYR A 140 -13.65 -18.56 -1.99
C TYR A 140 -13.90 -19.75 -1.06
N ALA A 141 -14.03 -20.97 -1.59
CA ALA A 141 -14.10 -22.18 -0.76
C ALA A 141 -12.78 -22.38 0.02
N GLN A 142 -11.64 -22.19 -0.63
CA GLN A 142 -10.33 -22.26 0.03
C GLN A 142 -10.18 -21.15 1.08
N ALA A 143 -10.51 -19.91 0.74
CA ALA A 143 -10.47 -18.79 1.69
C ALA A 143 -11.36 -19.03 2.91
N TYR A 144 -12.56 -19.56 2.69
CA TYR A 144 -13.47 -19.90 3.78
C TYR A 144 -12.93 -21.04 4.66
N ALA A 145 -12.32 -22.06 4.05
CA ALA A 145 -11.70 -23.15 4.80
C ALA A 145 -10.52 -22.63 5.66
N LEU A 146 -9.69 -21.76 5.13
CA LEU A 146 -8.61 -21.10 5.88
C LEU A 146 -9.16 -20.31 7.06
N TYR A 147 -10.18 -19.48 6.83
CA TYR A 147 -10.85 -18.73 7.88
C TYR A 147 -11.42 -19.64 8.99
N ARG A 148 -12.12 -20.71 8.61
CA ARG A 148 -12.69 -21.69 9.56
C ARG A 148 -11.64 -22.42 10.39
N ASN A 149 -10.45 -22.63 9.83
CA ASN A 149 -9.30 -23.26 10.49
C ASN A 149 -8.45 -22.28 11.30
N GLY A 150 -8.89 -21.02 11.46
CA GLY A 150 -8.19 -20.03 12.26
C GLY A 150 -6.92 -19.50 11.62
N PHE A 151 -6.86 -19.49 10.28
CA PHE A 151 -5.71 -18.90 9.56
C PHE A 151 -5.49 -17.46 9.99
N ARG A 152 -4.24 -17.12 10.34
CA ARG A 152 -3.84 -15.78 10.71
C ARG A 152 -3.71 -14.91 9.44
N TYR A 153 -4.49 -13.86 9.35
CA TYR A 153 -4.55 -12.95 8.19
C TYR A 153 -3.79 -11.63 8.41
N TRP A 154 -2.98 -11.54 9.45
CA TRP A 154 -2.09 -10.40 9.73
C TRP A 154 -0.67 -10.90 9.92
N PHE A 155 0.30 -10.03 9.62
CA PHE A 155 1.72 -10.32 9.82
C PHE A 155 2.13 -10.12 11.28
N ASP A 156 3.00 -10.98 11.79
CA ASP A 156 3.67 -10.76 13.07
C ASP A 156 4.89 -9.83 12.90
N ASP A 157 5.64 -9.62 13.98
CA ASP A 157 6.78 -8.70 13.98
C ASP A 157 7.91 -9.18 13.06
N GLU A 158 8.14 -10.49 12.95
CA GLU A 158 9.17 -11.08 12.08
C GLU A 158 8.78 -10.95 10.61
N GLU A 159 7.55 -11.30 10.27
CA GLU A 159 6.98 -11.13 8.92
C GLU A 159 6.91 -9.66 8.50
N ASN A 160 6.57 -8.75 9.42
CA ASN A 160 6.61 -7.31 9.16
C ASN A 160 8.04 -6.82 8.86
N ALA A 161 9.05 -7.33 9.60
CA ALA A 161 10.45 -6.98 9.33
C ALA A 161 10.91 -7.52 7.97
N GLU A 162 10.40 -8.68 7.55
CA GLU A 162 10.66 -9.22 6.21
C GLU A 162 9.97 -8.39 5.12
N LEU A 163 8.72 -8.02 5.33
CA LEU A 163 7.98 -7.14 4.43
C LEU A 163 8.68 -5.79 4.26
N GLU A 164 9.17 -5.19 5.35
CA GLU A 164 9.95 -3.95 5.27
C GLU A 164 11.24 -4.12 4.47
N ARG A 165 11.95 -5.26 4.62
CA ARG A 165 13.13 -5.58 3.79
C ARG A 165 12.78 -5.73 2.32
N HIS A 166 11.66 -6.41 2.03
CA HIS A 166 11.15 -6.55 0.67
C HIS A 166 10.79 -5.19 0.05
N ASN A 167 10.18 -4.31 0.83
CA ASN A 167 9.68 -3.03 0.35
C ASN A 167 10.79 -2.02 0.01
N ARG A 168 12.01 -2.20 0.50
CA ARG A 168 13.15 -1.32 0.18
C ARG A 168 13.46 -1.23 -1.31
N GLN A 169 13.17 -2.25 -2.10
CA GLN A 169 13.35 -2.20 -3.56
C GLN A 169 12.38 -1.24 -4.26
N PHE A 170 11.30 -0.86 -3.58
CA PHE A 170 10.28 0.06 -4.09
C PHE A 170 10.42 1.48 -3.54
N GLU A 171 11.42 1.72 -2.70
CA GLU A 171 11.72 3.06 -2.16
C GLU A 171 12.28 3.96 -3.24
N GLU A 172 11.82 5.21 -3.24
CA GLU A 172 12.46 6.25 -4.04
C GLU A 172 13.84 6.56 -3.43
N PRO A 173 14.92 6.57 -4.23
CA PRO A 173 16.23 6.92 -3.70
C PRO A 173 16.22 8.34 -3.15
N CYS A 174 16.67 8.48 -1.91
CA CYS A 174 16.93 9.78 -1.33
C CYS A 174 18.23 10.33 -1.97
N ILE A 175 18.13 11.48 -2.64
CA ILE A 175 19.29 12.12 -3.31
C ILE A 175 20.41 12.34 -2.31
N GLU A 176 20.08 12.72 -1.08
CA GLU A 176 21.04 12.94 -0.01
C GLU A 176 21.76 11.63 0.36
N GLU A 177 21.03 10.50 0.39
CA GLU A 177 21.65 9.21 0.66
C GLU A 177 22.57 8.76 -0.48
N GLU A 178 22.20 8.99 -1.73
CA GLU A 178 23.06 8.71 -2.90
C GLU A 178 24.32 9.57 -2.87
N LEU A 179 24.20 10.85 -2.54
CA LEU A 179 25.34 11.75 -2.38
C LEU A 179 26.25 11.29 -1.24
N ILE A 180 25.68 10.96 -0.07
CA ILE A 180 26.43 10.44 1.07
C ILE A 180 27.21 9.17 0.66
N ARG A 181 26.57 8.22 0.00
CA ARG A 181 27.20 6.98 -0.46
C ARG A 181 28.28 7.20 -1.52
N THR A 182 28.15 8.25 -2.32
CA THR A 182 29.13 8.59 -3.37
C THR A 182 30.40 9.22 -2.79
N TYR A 183 30.23 10.11 -1.81
CA TYR A 183 31.34 10.90 -1.25
C TYR A 183 31.90 10.36 0.05
N LEU A 184 31.14 9.52 0.78
CA LEU A 184 31.53 8.99 2.08
C LEU A 184 31.44 7.46 2.09
N ARG A 185 32.39 6.83 2.75
CA ARG A 185 32.37 5.40 3.00
C ARG A 185 32.66 5.08 4.47
N LYS A 186 32.22 3.95 4.93
CA LYS A 186 32.60 3.46 6.26
C LYS A 186 34.10 3.12 6.28
N PRO A 187 34.82 3.39 7.37
CA PRO A 187 36.18 2.91 7.56
C PRO A 187 36.26 1.39 7.37
N TYR A 188 37.32 0.91 6.76
CA TYR A 188 37.54 -0.50 6.53
C TYR A 188 38.75 -1.00 7.36
N GLY A 189 38.57 -2.12 8.06
CA GLY A 189 39.61 -2.70 8.91
C GLY A 189 40.04 -1.77 10.04
N ASP A 190 41.35 -1.52 10.15
CA ASP A 190 41.94 -0.67 11.20
C ASP A 190 42.00 0.83 10.82
N GLU A 191 41.30 1.25 9.76
CA GLU A 191 41.21 2.66 9.41
C GLU A 191 40.52 3.47 10.51
N VAL A 192 41.11 4.60 10.88
CA VAL A 192 40.50 5.55 11.82
C VAL A 192 39.49 6.37 11.05
N GLY A 193 38.20 6.16 11.38
CA GLY A 193 37.12 6.96 10.81
C GLY A 193 36.99 8.32 11.49
N GLU A 194 36.62 9.34 10.73
CA GLU A 194 36.25 10.65 11.27
C GLU A 194 34.75 10.67 11.56
N PHE A 195 34.36 11.16 12.75
CA PHE A 195 32.98 11.40 13.08
C PHE A 195 32.50 12.71 12.46
N LEU A 196 31.60 12.63 11.49
CA LEU A 196 31.05 13.80 10.81
C LEU A 196 29.67 14.16 11.37
N THR A 197 29.46 15.43 11.63
CA THR A 197 28.12 15.96 11.93
C THR A 197 27.31 16.14 10.64
N ALA A 198 25.98 16.18 10.72
CA ALA A 198 25.12 16.42 9.56
C ALA A 198 25.50 17.71 8.81
N THR A 199 25.82 18.79 9.54
CA THR A 199 26.27 20.06 8.97
C THR A 199 27.57 19.88 8.15
N ARG A 200 28.54 19.13 8.71
CA ARG A 200 29.81 18.89 8.03
C ARG A 200 29.65 18.01 6.78
N ILE A 201 28.74 17.06 6.82
CA ILE A 201 28.38 16.24 5.66
C ILE A 201 27.81 17.11 4.55
N ILE A 202 26.86 18.00 4.86
CA ILE A 202 26.26 18.92 3.90
C ILE A 202 27.31 19.83 3.27
N GLU A 203 28.24 20.37 4.07
CA GLU A 203 29.35 21.20 3.57
C GLU A 203 30.28 20.43 2.62
N LEU A 204 30.53 19.15 2.88
CA LEU A 204 31.41 18.31 2.04
C LEU A 204 30.75 17.91 0.72
N ILE A 205 29.43 17.77 0.71
CA ILE A 205 28.66 17.29 -0.45
C ILE A 205 28.12 18.45 -1.29
N GLY A 206 27.86 19.60 -0.68
CA GLY A 206 27.22 20.78 -1.29
C GLY A 206 28.16 21.85 -1.79
N GLY A 207 29.47 21.61 -1.76
CA GLY A 207 30.51 22.58 -2.20
C GLY A 207 30.85 22.50 -3.68
#